data_2262b7cc122c90b9f1abb61234f03cad
#
_entry.id   2262b7cc122c90b9f1abb61234f03cad
#
_cell.length_a   1.000
_cell.length_b   1.000
_cell.length_c   1.000
_cell.angle_alpha   90.00
_cell.angle_beta   90.00
_cell.angle_gamma   90.00
#
_symmetry.space_group_name_H-M   'P 1'
#
loop_
_entity.id
_entity.type
_entity.pdbx_description
1 polymer ?
#
loop_
_entity_poly.entity_id
_entity_poly.type
_entity_poly.pdbx_seq_one_letter_code
_entity_poly.pdbx_strand_id
1 'polypeptide(L)'
;MTPKFKLSRRTLIASGLATVTLGATPGWAQTSAIHVVKGTGCECCNAWIAYLRDEGFSVTDEERYGTLLMTYKSEVGVPQSMISCHTGMIDGYVLEGHVPAAGIRRLLTERPDAIGLAVPGMPYGSPGMGPEEEREAYEVMLIARDGSGTVFSRYEELG
;
A
#
# COMPACT_ATOMS: atom_id res chain seq x y z
N MET A 1 -46.40 41.58 -65.49
CA MET A 1 -46.37 40.12 -65.33
C MET A 1 -45.29 39.75 -64.36
N THR A 2 -45.65 39.53 -63.10
CA THR A 2 -44.71 39.16 -62.04
C THR A 2 -44.95 37.72 -61.64
N PRO A 3 -43.95 36.82 -61.63
CA PRO A 3 -44.18 35.46 -61.15
C PRO A 3 -44.00 35.43 -59.65
N LYS A 4 -45.05 34.92 -58.96
CA LYS A 4 -45.05 34.66 -57.52
C LYS A 4 -44.28 33.36 -57.22
N PHE A 5 -43.11 33.44 -56.58
CA PHE A 5 -42.41 32.29 -56.04
C PHE A 5 -43.08 31.85 -54.70
N LYS A 6 -43.61 30.62 -54.67
CA LYS A 6 -44.09 30.00 -53.45
C LYS A 6 -42.89 29.30 -52.74
N LEU A 7 -42.47 29.80 -51.59
CA LEU A 7 -41.53 29.12 -50.73
C LEU A 7 -42.25 27.94 -50.04
N SER A 8 -41.81 26.74 -50.30
CA SER A 8 -42.20 25.52 -49.61
C SER A 8 -41.44 25.41 -48.29
N ARG A 9 -42.20 25.43 -47.19
CA ARG A 9 -41.70 25.19 -45.84
C ARG A 9 -41.64 23.67 -45.60
N ARG A 10 -40.52 23.04 -45.86
CA ARG A 10 -40.15 21.70 -45.35
C ARG A 10 -38.65 21.50 -45.40
N THR A 11 -37.96 22.17 -44.48
CA THR A 11 -36.59 21.78 -44.12
C THR A 11 -36.68 21.05 -42.80
N LEU A 12 -36.68 19.73 -42.84
CA LEU A 12 -36.53 18.86 -41.67
C LEU A 12 -35.11 19.00 -41.17
N ILE A 13 -34.97 19.61 -39.98
CA ILE A 13 -33.71 19.64 -39.23
C ILE A 13 -33.57 18.26 -38.57
N ALA A 14 -32.77 17.40 -39.19
CA ALA A 14 -32.32 16.17 -38.53
C ALA A 14 -31.23 16.53 -37.51
N SER A 15 -31.64 16.74 -36.26
CA SER A 15 -30.70 16.88 -35.15
C SER A 15 -30.10 15.51 -34.82
N GLY A 16 -28.91 15.24 -35.33
CA GLY A 16 -28.11 14.10 -34.94
C GLY A 16 -27.62 14.27 -33.50
N LEU A 17 -28.21 13.51 -32.54
CA LEU A 17 -27.64 13.35 -31.22
C LEU A 17 -26.31 12.57 -31.35
N ALA A 18 -25.19 13.27 -31.32
CA ALA A 18 -23.90 12.63 -31.16
C ALA A 18 -23.76 12.17 -29.68
N THR A 19 -24.02 10.90 -29.44
CA THR A 19 -23.70 10.27 -28.15
C THR A 19 -22.18 10.18 -27.99
N VAL A 20 -21.60 11.10 -27.21
CA VAL A 20 -20.22 11.01 -26.76
C VAL A 20 -20.14 9.88 -25.73
N THR A 21 -19.75 8.69 -26.16
CA THR A 21 -19.36 7.63 -25.22
C THR A 21 -18.05 8.04 -24.57
N LEU A 22 -18.11 8.53 -23.31
CA LEU A 22 -16.90 8.62 -22.49
C LEU A 22 -16.41 7.18 -22.26
N GLY A 23 -15.41 6.78 -23.06
CA GLY A 23 -14.67 5.57 -22.80
C GLY A 23 -13.99 5.71 -21.44
N ALA A 24 -14.45 4.96 -20.44
CA ALA A 24 -13.69 4.77 -19.22
C ALA A 24 -12.37 4.09 -19.61
N THR A 25 -11.29 4.85 -19.66
CA THR A 25 -9.94 4.27 -19.74
C THR A 25 -9.76 3.39 -18.53
N PRO A 26 -9.40 2.09 -18.67
CA PRO A 26 -9.01 1.31 -17.52
C PRO A 26 -7.83 2.03 -16.90
N GLY A 27 -8.06 2.64 -15.74
CA GLY A 27 -6.98 3.17 -14.92
C GLY A 27 -6.06 2.00 -14.63
N TRP A 28 -4.86 2.02 -15.16
CA TRP A 28 -3.82 1.09 -14.77
C TRP A 28 -3.65 1.33 -13.27
N ALA A 29 -4.08 0.36 -12.47
CA ALA A 29 -3.80 0.37 -11.05
C ALA A 29 -2.28 0.42 -10.94
N GLN A 30 -1.76 1.61 -10.61
CA GLN A 30 -0.34 1.80 -10.39
C GLN A 30 -0.01 0.94 -9.17
N THR A 31 0.66 -0.18 -9.40
CA THR A 31 1.08 -1.07 -8.32
C THR A 31 2.06 -0.25 -7.49
N SER A 32 1.63 0.23 -6.33
CA SER A 32 2.48 1.02 -5.45
C SER A 32 3.71 0.21 -5.11
N ALA A 33 4.89 0.74 -5.44
CA ALA A 33 6.16 0.07 -5.19
C ALA A 33 6.56 0.23 -3.73
N ILE A 34 6.97 -0.85 -3.09
CA ILE A 34 7.53 -0.86 -1.73
C ILE A 34 9.05 -0.83 -1.86
N HIS A 35 9.70 0.12 -1.20
CA HIS A 35 11.15 0.14 -1.04
C HIS A 35 11.52 -0.30 0.38
N VAL A 36 12.32 -1.36 0.51
CA VAL A 36 12.66 -1.99 1.80
C VAL A 36 14.12 -1.74 2.14
N VAL A 37 14.37 -1.22 3.34
CA VAL A 37 15.70 -1.12 3.94
C VAL A 37 15.82 -2.17 5.03
N LYS A 38 16.77 -3.09 4.89
CA LYS A 38 16.96 -4.25 5.78
C LYS A 38 18.39 -4.40 6.25
N GLY A 39 18.59 -5.20 7.31
CA GLY A 39 19.94 -5.62 7.72
C GLY A 39 20.57 -6.58 6.74
N THR A 40 21.89 -6.56 6.65
CA THR A 40 22.65 -7.50 5.81
C THR A 40 22.41 -8.93 6.26
N GLY A 41 22.12 -9.83 5.30
CA GLY A 41 21.90 -11.25 5.57
C GLY A 41 20.60 -11.57 6.32
N CYS A 42 19.63 -10.66 6.38
CA CYS A 42 18.36 -10.86 7.04
C CYS A 42 17.45 -11.80 6.23
N GLU A 43 17.42 -13.09 6.56
CA GLU A 43 16.64 -14.11 5.84
C GLU A 43 15.14 -13.91 5.99
N CYS A 44 14.63 -13.59 7.19
CA CYS A 44 13.21 -13.32 7.41
C CYS A 44 12.75 -12.07 6.65
N CYS A 45 13.62 -11.05 6.49
CA CYS A 45 13.33 -9.90 5.65
C CYS A 45 13.16 -10.30 4.18
N ASN A 46 14.03 -11.19 3.67
CA ASN A 46 13.92 -11.72 2.32
C ASN A 46 12.64 -12.53 2.13
N ALA A 47 12.24 -13.33 3.13
CA ALA A 47 10.99 -14.08 3.11
C ALA A 47 9.77 -13.15 3.09
N TRP A 48 9.77 -12.06 3.87
CA TRP A 48 8.69 -11.06 3.82
C TRP A 48 8.63 -10.34 2.46
N ILE A 49 9.77 -10.01 1.87
CA ILE A 49 9.83 -9.42 0.53
C ILE A 49 9.25 -10.38 -0.52
N ALA A 50 9.60 -11.67 -0.45
CA ALA A 50 9.04 -12.70 -1.34
C ALA A 50 7.52 -12.80 -1.18
N TYR A 51 7.03 -12.90 0.07
CA TYR A 51 5.60 -12.89 0.37
C TYR A 51 4.88 -11.68 -0.23
N LEU A 52 5.42 -10.47 -0.10
CA LEU A 52 4.79 -9.28 -0.69
C LEU A 52 4.76 -9.31 -2.23
N ARG A 53 5.80 -9.88 -2.87
CA ARG A 53 5.82 -10.08 -4.32
C ARG A 53 4.76 -11.08 -4.76
N ASP A 54 4.58 -12.18 -4.02
CA ASP A 54 3.52 -13.17 -4.26
C ASP A 54 2.12 -12.56 -4.06
N GLU A 55 2.00 -11.62 -3.13
CA GLU A 55 0.80 -10.81 -2.92
C GLU A 55 0.59 -9.70 -3.98
N GLY A 56 1.47 -9.60 -5.00
CA GLY A 56 1.33 -8.70 -6.14
C GLY A 56 1.89 -7.30 -5.94
N PHE A 57 2.67 -7.05 -4.87
CA PHE A 57 3.40 -5.78 -4.72
C PHE A 57 4.69 -5.79 -5.54
N SER A 58 5.03 -4.64 -6.12
CA SER A 58 6.38 -4.39 -6.64
C SER A 58 7.28 -4.04 -5.46
N VAL A 59 8.37 -4.81 -5.26
CA VAL A 59 9.27 -4.60 -4.10
C VAL A 59 10.71 -4.50 -4.56
N THR A 60 11.38 -3.41 -4.15
CA THR A 60 12.83 -3.21 -4.23
C THR A 60 13.42 -3.21 -2.83
N ASP A 61 14.69 -3.58 -2.69
CA ASP A 61 15.33 -3.61 -1.38
C ASP A 61 16.78 -3.14 -1.44
N GLU A 62 17.26 -2.64 -0.30
CA GLU A 62 18.66 -2.33 -0.05
C GLU A 62 19.10 -2.80 1.34
N GLU A 63 20.38 -3.08 1.50
CA GLU A 63 20.96 -3.50 2.77
C GLU A 63 21.71 -2.37 3.46
N ARG A 64 21.51 -2.24 4.78
CA ARG A 64 22.25 -1.32 5.62
C ARG A 64 22.80 -2.01 6.87
N TYR A 65 24.01 -1.65 7.24
CA TYR A 65 24.67 -2.22 8.42
C TYR A 65 24.22 -1.52 9.71
N GLY A 66 23.93 -2.30 10.74
CA GLY A 66 23.82 -1.92 12.14
C GLY A 66 23.27 -0.51 12.41
N THR A 67 24.13 0.41 12.77
CA THR A 67 23.75 1.78 13.11
C THR A 67 23.11 2.56 11.96
N LEU A 68 23.47 2.29 10.71
CA LEU A 68 22.87 2.97 9.55
C LEU A 68 21.40 2.59 9.36
N LEU A 69 21.05 1.33 9.63
CA LEU A 69 19.65 0.90 9.63
C LEU A 69 18.87 1.57 10.75
N MET A 70 19.45 1.64 11.96
CA MET A 70 18.82 2.29 13.11
C MET A 70 18.61 3.79 12.90
N THR A 71 19.61 4.47 12.31
CA THR A 71 19.51 5.88 11.92
C THR A 71 18.36 6.08 10.94
N TYR A 72 18.29 5.25 9.89
CA TYR A 72 17.22 5.31 8.90
C TYR A 72 15.82 5.15 9.54
N LYS A 73 15.64 4.15 10.41
CA LYS A 73 14.37 3.96 11.15
C LYS A 73 13.96 5.22 11.91
N SER A 74 14.90 5.84 12.61
CA SER A 74 14.67 7.09 13.34
C SER A 74 14.31 8.25 12.42
N GLU A 75 15.01 8.40 11.28
CA GLU A 75 14.77 9.45 10.27
C GLU A 75 13.38 9.36 9.65
N VAL A 76 12.87 8.14 9.41
CA VAL A 76 11.52 7.93 8.88
C VAL A 76 10.43 7.90 9.95
N GLY A 77 10.80 8.12 11.22
CA GLY A 77 9.87 8.31 12.32
C GLY A 77 9.39 7.02 13.01
N VAL A 78 10.12 5.91 12.88
CA VAL A 78 9.78 4.68 13.62
C VAL A 78 10.10 4.86 15.11
N PRO A 79 9.10 4.73 16.02
CA PRO A 79 9.34 4.82 17.46
C PRO A 79 10.18 3.65 17.95
N GLN A 80 11.06 3.89 18.93
CA GLN A 80 11.93 2.87 19.51
C GLN A 80 11.17 1.63 20.00
N SER A 81 9.96 1.81 20.54
CA SER A 81 9.10 0.72 21.04
C SER A 81 8.48 -0.14 19.95
N MET A 82 8.55 0.29 18.68
CA MET A 82 7.93 -0.41 17.54
C MET A 82 8.95 -0.97 16.55
N ILE A 83 10.24 -0.90 16.87
CA ILE A 83 11.32 -1.39 15.99
C ILE A 83 11.22 -2.90 15.78
N SER A 84 11.45 -3.29 14.53
CA SER A 84 11.57 -4.67 14.05
C SER A 84 12.80 -4.83 13.14
N CYS A 85 12.87 -5.88 12.29
CA CYS A 85 14.10 -6.19 11.52
C CYS A 85 14.29 -5.30 10.30
N HIS A 86 13.26 -4.81 9.65
CA HIS A 86 13.34 -4.02 8.42
C HIS A 86 12.30 -2.92 8.38
N THR A 87 12.48 -1.98 7.45
CA THR A 87 11.54 -0.86 7.24
C THR A 87 11.25 -0.74 5.76
N GLY A 88 9.98 -0.84 5.38
CA GLY A 88 9.50 -0.56 4.04
C GLY A 88 8.91 0.86 3.94
N MET A 89 8.91 1.40 2.72
CA MET A 89 8.23 2.65 2.38
C MET A 89 7.28 2.42 1.21
N ILE A 90 6.05 2.87 1.33
CA ILE A 90 5.05 2.82 0.27
C ILE A 90 4.15 4.06 0.31
N ASP A 91 4.04 4.80 -0.79
CA ASP A 91 3.16 5.97 -0.91
C ASP A 91 3.28 6.99 0.26
N GLY A 92 4.49 7.14 0.82
CA GLY A 92 4.78 8.01 1.94
C GLY A 92 4.51 7.41 3.33
N TYR A 93 4.02 6.17 3.40
CA TYR A 93 3.86 5.42 4.66
C TYR A 93 5.06 4.53 4.96
N VAL A 94 5.36 4.41 6.23
CA VAL A 94 6.33 3.46 6.79
C VAL A 94 5.67 2.11 7.04
N LEU A 95 6.36 1.04 6.74
CA LEU A 95 6.01 -0.33 7.09
C LEU A 95 7.15 -0.93 7.91
N GLU A 96 6.99 -1.01 9.21
CA GLU A 96 8.02 -1.54 10.11
C GLU A 96 7.75 -3.01 10.44
N GLY A 97 8.71 -3.87 10.11
CA GLY A 97 8.63 -5.30 10.35
C GLY A 97 7.64 -6.05 9.44
N HIS A 98 7.17 -7.17 9.92
CA HIS A 98 6.44 -8.19 9.15
C HIS A 98 4.95 -7.86 8.95
N VAL A 99 4.66 -6.65 8.44
CA VAL A 99 3.29 -6.17 8.21
C VAL A 99 2.61 -7.01 7.14
N PRO A 100 1.42 -7.59 7.42
CA PRO A 100 0.68 -8.38 6.43
C PRO A 100 0.16 -7.53 5.27
N ALA A 101 0.14 -8.12 4.06
CA ALA A 101 -0.34 -7.47 2.83
C ALA A 101 -1.77 -6.91 2.96
N ALA A 102 -2.64 -7.59 3.70
CA ALA A 102 -3.99 -7.12 3.99
C ALA A 102 -3.98 -5.78 4.75
N GLY A 103 -3.09 -5.64 5.74
CA GLY A 103 -2.89 -4.39 6.48
C GLY A 103 -2.38 -3.27 5.58
N ILE A 104 -1.43 -3.58 4.68
CA ILE A 104 -0.90 -2.60 3.72
C ILE A 104 -2.01 -2.12 2.77
N ARG A 105 -2.80 -3.03 2.19
CA ARG A 105 -3.92 -2.66 1.30
C ARG A 105 -4.96 -1.81 2.02
N ARG A 106 -5.28 -2.14 3.27
CA ARG A 106 -6.20 -1.36 4.09
C ARG A 106 -5.66 0.04 4.36
N LEU A 107 -4.37 0.16 4.74
CA LEU A 107 -3.68 1.45 4.94
C LEU A 107 -3.77 2.34 3.70
N LEU A 108 -3.47 1.78 2.52
CA LEU A 108 -3.52 2.49 1.24
C LEU A 108 -4.94 2.90 0.83
N THR A 109 -5.95 2.17 1.27
CA THR A 109 -7.36 2.47 1.00
C THR A 109 -7.90 3.55 1.94
N GLU A 110 -7.63 3.42 3.24
CA GLU A 110 -8.15 4.34 4.28
C GLU A 110 -7.36 5.64 4.34
N ARG A 111 -6.09 5.65 3.95
CA ARG A 111 -5.19 6.82 3.90
C ARG A 111 -5.22 7.66 5.19
N PRO A 112 -5.06 7.05 6.38
CA PRO A 112 -5.09 7.80 7.64
C PRO A 112 -3.92 8.80 7.71
N ASP A 113 -4.10 9.88 8.48
CA ASP A 113 -3.00 10.80 8.80
C ASP A 113 -2.10 10.17 9.87
N ALA A 114 -1.13 9.38 9.42
CA ALA A 114 -0.24 8.59 10.24
C ALA A 114 1.16 8.51 9.59
N ILE A 115 2.13 8.03 10.36
CA ILE A 115 3.47 7.68 9.84
C ILE A 115 3.37 6.38 9.03
N GLY A 116 2.68 5.37 9.54
CA GLY A 116 2.56 4.07 8.90
C GLY A 116 2.09 2.96 9.82
N LEU A 117 2.50 1.73 9.52
CA LEU A 117 2.19 0.54 10.30
C LEU A 117 3.45 -0.09 10.88
N ALA A 118 3.32 -0.76 12.01
CA ALA A 118 4.36 -1.56 12.61
C ALA A 118 3.84 -2.93 13.09
N VAL A 119 4.66 -3.97 12.93
CA VAL A 119 4.59 -5.21 13.71
C VAL A 119 5.84 -5.24 14.59
N PRO A 120 5.74 -4.80 15.85
CA PRO A 120 6.87 -4.74 16.76
C PRO A 120 7.47 -6.12 17.02
N GLY A 121 8.78 -6.18 17.09
CA GLY A 121 9.48 -7.45 17.28
C GLY A 121 9.44 -8.34 16.03
N MET A 122 9.36 -9.64 16.24
CA MET A 122 9.37 -10.66 15.18
C MET A 122 8.46 -11.85 15.59
N PRO A 123 7.13 -11.64 15.69
CA PRO A 123 6.22 -12.69 16.13
C PRO A 123 6.23 -13.87 15.17
N TYR A 124 6.38 -15.08 15.70
CA TYR A 124 6.39 -16.30 14.89
C TYR A 124 5.07 -16.48 14.13
N GLY A 125 5.13 -16.99 12.91
CA GLY A 125 3.96 -17.14 12.03
C GLY A 125 3.44 -15.84 11.42
N SER A 126 4.04 -14.66 11.72
CA SER A 126 3.80 -13.47 10.91
C SER A 126 4.44 -13.63 9.52
N PRO A 127 4.02 -12.89 8.49
CA PRO A 127 4.52 -13.08 7.13
C PRO A 127 6.05 -13.06 7.02
N GLY A 128 6.65 -14.18 6.59
CA GLY A 128 8.11 -14.36 6.50
C GLY A 128 8.78 -14.82 7.80
N MET A 129 8.02 -15.09 8.89
CA MET A 129 8.52 -15.52 10.20
C MET A 129 8.10 -16.94 10.58
N GLY A 130 7.98 -17.83 9.61
CA GLY A 130 7.55 -19.22 9.82
C GLY A 130 6.17 -19.51 9.24
N PRO A 131 5.66 -20.73 9.46
CA PRO A 131 4.35 -21.14 8.97
C PRO A 131 3.22 -20.42 9.72
N GLU A 132 2.21 -19.99 8.99
CA GLU A 132 1.06 -19.26 9.57
C GLU A 132 0.25 -20.15 10.54
N GLU A 133 0.25 -21.45 10.34
CA GLU A 133 -0.48 -22.42 11.17
C GLU A 133 0.04 -22.47 12.61
N GLU A 134 1.27 -22.04 12.84
CA GLU A 134 1.93 -21.95 14.16
C GLU A 134 2.03 -20.51 14.67
N ARG A 135 1.12 -19.63 14.22
CA ARG A 135 1.19 -18.20 14.48
C ARG A 135 0.97 -17.88 15.96
N GLU A 136 1.92 -17.16 16.55
CA GLU A 136 1.73 -16.44 17.81
C GLU A 136 0.75 -15.27 17.62
N ALA A 137 0.00 -14.93 18.67
CA ALA A 137 -0.84 -13.73 18.63
C ALA A 137 0.02 -12.47 18.49
N TYR A 138 -0.36 -11.58 17.57
CA TYR A 138 0.32 -10.29 17.41
C TYR A 138 -0.62 -9.18 16.96
N GLU A 139 -0.16 -7.95 17.13
CA GLU A 139 -0.88 -6.76 16.71
C GLU A 139 -0.12 -6.02 15.60
N VAL A 140 -0.86 -5.50 14.65
CA VAL A 140 -0.38 -4.48 13.73
C VAL A 140 -0.75 -3.13 14.33
N MET A 141 0.25 -2.29 14.57
CA MET A 141 0.08 -0.97 15.17
C MET A 141 0.03 0.10 14.08
N LEU A 142 -0.87 1.06 14.20
CA LEU A 142 -0.82 2.32 13.46
C LEU A 142 0.09 3.28 14.21
N ILE A 143 1.12 3.80 13.54
CA ILE A 143 2.06 4.78 14.09
C ILE A 143 1.51 6.18 13.80
N ALA A 144 1.03 6.88 14.82
CA ALA A 144 0.54 8.25 14.70
C ALA A 144 1.69 9.25 14.46
N ARG A 145 1.38 10.46 14.01
CA ARG A 145 2.36 11.51 13.73
C ARG A 145 3.18 11.94 14.96
N ASP A 146 2.63 11.77 16.14
CA ASP A 146 3.32 12.06 17.42
C ASP A 146 4.18 10.88 17.93
N GLY A 147 4.24 9.78 17.17
CA GLY A 147 4.97 8.56 17.55
C GLY A 147 4.20 7.63 18.47
N SER A 148 2.97 7.96 18.87
CA SER A 148 2.12 7.04 19.61
C SER A 148 1.60 5.92 18.71
N GLY A 149 1.17 4.79 19.31
CA GLY A 149 0.64 3.64 18.61
C GLY A 149 -0.78 3.31 19.02
N THR A 150 -1.60 2.96 18.03
CA THR A 150 -2.92 2.37 18.26
C THR A 150 -3.04 1.07 17.49
N VAL A 151 -3.82 0.13 18.01
CA VAL A 151 -4.03 -1.16 17.34
C VAL A 151 -4.79 -0.94 16.03
N PHE A 152 -4.16 -1.33 14.91
CA PHE A 152 -4.75 -1.29 13.59
C PHE A 152 -5.44 -2.63 13.24
N SER A 153 -4.77 -3.76 13.52
CA SER A 153 -5.33 -5.11 13.35
C SER A 153 -4.78 -6.05 14.40
N ARG A 154 -5.54 -7.09 14.73
CA ARG A 154 -5.13 -8.19 15.60
C ARG A 154 -5.12 -9.49 14.83
N TYR A 155 -4.14 -10.31 15.12
CA TYR A 155 -3.98 -11.65 14.61
C TYR A 155 -3.91 -12.59 15.82
N GLU A 156 -4.92 -13.43 15.96
CA GLU A 156 -5.00 -14.38 17.07
C GLU A 156 -4.00 -15.51 16.87
N GLU A 157 -3.63 -16.15 17.98
CA GLU A 157 -2.82 -17.37 17.95
C GLU A 157 -3.51 -18.47 17.13
N LEU A 158 -2.72 -19.19 16.34
CA LEU A 158 -3.13 -20.39 15.60
C LEU A 158 -2.20 -21.52 15.99
N GLY A 159 -2.70 -22.64 16.53
CA GLY A 159 -1.90 -23.80 16.91
C GLY A 159 -2.44 -24.52 18.12
#